data_477ec75789989507f901b731da6f351f
#
_entry.id   477ec75789989507f901b731da6f351f
#
_cell.length_a   1.000
_cell.length_b   1.000
_cell.length_c   1.000
_cell.angle_alpha   90.00
_cell.angle_beta   90.00
_cell.angle_gamma   90.00
#
_symmetry.space_group_name_H-M   'P 1'
#
loop_
_entity.id
_entity.type
_entity.pdbx_description
1 polymer ?
#
loop_
_entity_poly.entity_id
_entity_poly.type
_entity_poly.pdbx_seq_one_letter_code
_entity_poly.pdbx_strand_id
1 'polypeptide(L)'
;REAVLLNAFDEPQQSFVQCFESTTLDASNLLIPIVGFLPPEDGRVQGTIDATLRELTENGLVYRYHTEETPDGVGGGEGAFGLCTFWLVDALALSGRVEEAQAIFEGMLARANDLGLYAEEIDPRSGEFLGNFPQAFTHVGLINAAHYLGEALPASTAPHPGAKRVAARAGGPAGA
;
A
#
# COMPACT_ATOMS: atom_id res chain seq x y z
N ARG A 1 -1.15 6.51 23.18
CA ARG A 1 0.07 6.72 22.40
C ARG A 1 1.28 6.14 23.14
N GLU A 2 1.55 6.58 24.39
CA GLU A 2 2.71 6.18 25.16
C GLU A 2 2.83 4.65 25.33
N ALA A 3 1.74 3.96 25.68
CA ALA A 3 1.73 2.51 25.83
C ALA A 3 2.16 1.77 24.54
N VAL A 4 1.73 2.24 23.37
CA VAL A 4 2.14 1.65 22.07
C VAL A 4 3.64 1.86 21.84
N LEU A 5 4.14 3.07 22.10
CA LEU A 5 5.56 3.37 21.90
C LEU A 5 6.49 2.57 22.83
N LEU A 6 6.00 2.23 24.03
CA LEU A 6 6.79 1.48 25.02
C LEU A 6 6.69 -0.04 24.87
N ASN A 7 5.57 -0.55 24.33
CA ASN A 7 5.31 -2.00 24.40
C ASN A 7 5.05 -2.69 23.06
N ALA A 8 4.89 -1.92 21.96
CA ALA A 8 4.60 -2.49 20.65
C ALA A 8 5.76 -2.38 19.65
N PHE A 9 6.90 -1.82 20.06
CA PHE A 9 8.10 -1.77 19.22
C PHE A 9 9.09 -2.84 19.66
N ASP A 10 9.41 -3.75 18.78
CA ASP A 10 10.39 -4.82 19.00
C ASP A 10 11.78 -4.36 18.52
N GLU A 11 12.68 -4.10 19.48
CA GLU A 11 14.02 -3.61 19.20
C GLU A 11 14.87 -4.58 18.36
N PRO A 12 14.83 -5.90 18.59
CA PRO A 12 15.56 -6.85 17.75
C PRO A 12 15.15 -6.82 16.27
N GLN A 13 13.87 -6.68 15.98
CA GLN A 13 13.37 -6.60 14.61
C GLN A 13 13.36 -5.18 14.05
N GLN A 14 13.56 -4.17 14.91
CA GLN A 14 13.42 -2.74 14.58
C GLN A 14 12.05 -2.41 13.97
N SER A 15 10.97 -3.03 14.49
CA SER A 15 9.62 -2.93 13.93
C SER A 15 8.55 -2.85 15.01
N PHE A 16 7.46 -2.16 14.68
CA PHE A 16 6.20 -2.35 15.41
C PHE A 16 5.66 -3.75 15.13
N VAL A 17 5.04 -4.34 16.17
CA VAL A 17 4.49 -5.69 16.15
C VAL A 17 2.97 -5.67 16.26
N GLN A 18 2.33 -6.80 15.99
CA GLN A 18 0.88 -6.96 15.94
C GLN A 18 0.18 -6.61 17.25
N CYS A 19 0.75 -7.05 18.38
CA CYS A 19 0.23 -6.78 19.71
C CYS A 19 1.36 -6.74 20.75
N PHE A 20 1.06 -6.25 21.95
CA PHE A 20 2.03 -6.23 23.04
C PHE A 20 2.51 -7.64 23.38
N GLU A 21 3.76 -7.77 23.77
CA GLU A 21 4.41 -9.04 24.12
C GLU A 21 4.50 -10.05 22.96
N SER A 22 4.24 -9.61 21.72
CA SER A 22 4.42 -10.40 20.51
C SER A 22 5.68 -9.99 19.76
N THR A 23 6.14 -10.88 18.89
CA THR A 23 7.18 -10.60 17.89
C THR A 23 6.63 -10.72 16.46
N THR A 24 5.34 -11.07 16.31
CA THR A 24 4.71 -11.22 15.00
C THR A 24 4.44 -9.87 14.34
N LEU A 25 4.64 -9.80 13.04
CA LEU A 25 4.38 -8.62 12.24
C LEU A 25 2.93 -8.59 11.75
N ASP A 26 2.42 -7.39 11.51
CA ASP A 26 1.14 -7.15 10.84
C ASP A 26 1.28 -5.94 9.91
N ALA A 27 0.90 -6.09 8.66
CA ALA A 27 0.97 -5.04 7.66
C ALA A 27 0.15 -3.80 8.03
N SER A 28 -0.82 -3.90 8.95
CA SER A 28 -1.55 -2.74 9.47
C SER A 28 -0.65 -1.72 10.17
N ASN A 29 0.56 -2.11 10.60
CA ASN A 29 1.54 -1.19 11.14
C ASN A 29 2.09 -0.19 10.10
N LEU A 30 1.93 -0.47 8.80
CA LEU A 30 2.18 0.49 7.72
C LEU A 30 1.27 1.73 7.78
N LEU A 31 0.13 1.62 8.48
CA LEU A 31 -0.76 2.76 8.70
C LEU A 31 -0.19 3.81 9.67
N ILE A 32 0.84 3.49 10.45
CA ILE A 32 1.44 4.39 11.44
C ILE A 32 1.80 5.78 10.88
N PRO A 33 2.53 5.91 9.77
CA PRO A 33 2.79 7.20 9.14
C PRO A 33 1.55 7.78 8.45
N ILE A 34 0.69 6.93 7.87
CA ILE A 34 -0.50 7.37 7.11
C ILE A 34 -1.51 8.09 8.02
N VAL A 35 -1.71 7.57 9.26
CA VAL A 35 -2.59 8.20 10.23
C VAL A 35 -1.90 9.28 11.09
N GLY A 36 -0.64 9.59 10.82
CA GLY A 36 0.13 10.61 11.55
C GLY A 36 0.44 10.23 13.00
N PHE A 37 0.49 8.94 13.33
CA PHE A 37 0.87 8.48 14.68
C PHE A 37 2.35 8.78 14.98
N LEU A 38 3.23 8.53 14.02
CA LEU A 38 4.63 8.95 13.96
C LEU A 38 4.94 9.59 12.60
N PRO A 39 5.90 10.51 12.54
CA PRO A 39 6.34 11.07 11.26
C PRO A 39 7.00 9.98 10.41
N PRO A 40 6.86 10.06 9.06
CA PRO A 40 7.42 9.07 8.14
C PRO A 40 8.94 8.87 8.27
N GLU A 41 9.67 9.90 8.71
CA GLU A 41 11.12 9.89 8.88
C GLU A 41 11.58 9.23 10.19
N ASP A 42 10.66 8.90 11.10
CA ASP A 42 11.00 8.22 12.36
C ASP A 42 11.64 6.87 12.08
N GLY A 43 12.79 6.60 12.70
CA GLY A 43 13.54 5.36 12.47
C GLY A 43 12.72 4.08 12.72
N ARG A 44 11.73 4.14 13.62
CA ARG A 44 10.83 3.02 13.91
C ARG A 44 9.85 2.76 12.78
N VAL A 45 9.42 3.83 12.09
CA VAL A 45 8.58 3.72 10.88
C VAL A 45 9.39 3.09 9.76
N GLN A 46 10.62 3.59 9.53
CA GLN A 46 11.50 3.03 8.51
C GLN A 46 11.81 1.56 8.77
N GLY A 47 12.13 1.20 10.01
CA GLY A 47 12.36 -0.19 10.39
C GLY A 47 11.13 -1.08 10.19
N THR A 48 9.92 -0.57 10.48
CA THR A 48 8.66 -1.30 10.24
C THR A 48 8.40 -1.54 8.76
N ILE A 49 8.67 -0.55 7.90
CA ILE A 49 8.60 -0.70 6.43
C ILE A 49 9.60 -1.77 5.97
N ASP A 50 10.85 -1.70 6.45
CA ASP A 50 11.89 -2.66 6.07
C ASP A 50 11.59 -4.08 6.56
N ALA A 51 11.04 -4.24 7.76
CA ALA A 51 10.58 -5.53 8.28
C ALA A 51 9.44 -6.10 7.44
N THR A 52 8.46 -5.28 7.06
CA THR A 52 7.37 -5.68 6.17
C THR A 52 7.89 -6.13 4.80
N LEU A 53 8.81 -5.39 4.20
CA LEU A 53 9.44 -5.75 2.93
C LEU A 53 10.19 -7.09 3.03
N ARG A 54 10.86 -7.35 4.13
CA ARG A 54 11.69 -8.53 4.33
C ARG A 54 10.88 -9.78 4.65
N GLU A 55 9.86 -9.65 5.53
CA GLU A 55 9.19 -10.79 6.14
C GLU A 55 7.77 -11.03 5.57
N LEU A 56 7.04 -9.96 5.21
CA LEU A 56 5.65 -10.07 4.77
C LEU A 56 5.47 -9.86 3.25
N THR A 57 6.56 -9.75 2.48
CA THR A 57 6.44 -9.47 1.04
C THR A 57 6.96 -10.64 0.20
N GLU A 58 6.12 -11.16 -0.68
CA GLU A 58 6.49 -12.17 -1.69
C GLU A 58 6.07 -11.68 -3.08
N ASN A 59 7.02 -11.68 -4.04
CA ASN A 59 6.79 -11.23 -5.42
C ASN A 59 6.14 -9.84 -5.55
N GLY A 60 6.48 -8.91 -4.62
CA GLY A 60 5.96 -7.55 -4.59
C GLY A 60 4.53 -7.43 -4.06
N LEU A 61 3.98 -8.47 -3.47
CA LEU A 61 2.68 -8.51 -2.81
C LEU A 61 2.86 -8.70 -1.31
N VAL A 62 2.03 -8.05 -0.50
CA VAL A 62 2.16 -8.01 0.96
C VAL A 62 1.08 -8.86 1.62
N TYR A 63 1.51 -9.86 2.39
CA TYR A 63 0.65 -10.59 3.33
C TYR A 63 0.24 -9.68 4.48
N ARG A 64 -0.95 -9.87 5.02
CA ARG A 64 -1.35 -9.15 6.20
C ARG A 64 -0.50 -9.55 7.42
N TYR A 65 -0.40 -10.83 7.65
CA TYR A 65 0.43 -11.52 8.63
C TYR A 65 0.63 -12.97 8.19
N HIS A 66 1.49 -13.72 8.86
CA HIS A 66 1.60 -15.15 8.63
C HIS A 66 0.57 -15.90 9.50
N THR A 67 -0.39 -16.58 8.87
CA THR A 67 -1.47 -17.30 9.56
C THR A 67 -0.96 -18.46 10.43
N GLU A 68 0.22 -18.99 10.13
CA GLU A 68 0.90 -20.01 10.95
C GLU A 68 1.34 -19.46 12.31
N GLU A 69 1.71 -18.17 12.36
CA GLU A 69 2.16 -17.47 13.57
C GLU A 69 1.00 -16.81 14.32
N THR A 70 -0.06 -16.45 13.59
CA THR A 70 -1.24 -15.78 14.12
C THR A 70 -2.50 -16.53 13.71
N PRO A 71 -2.89 -17.59 14.44
CA PRO A 71 -4.12 -18.33 14.16
C PRO A 71 -5.34 -17.44 14.33
N ASP A 72 -6.05 -17.15 13.25
CA ASP A 72 -7.28 -16.34 13.22
C ASP A 72 -8.55 -17.16 13.28
N GLY A 73 -8.43 -18.49 13.31
CA GLY A 73 -9.55 -19.44 13.34
C GLY A 73 -10.12 -19.75 11.95
N VAL A 74 -9.57 -19.19 10.89
CA VAL A 74 -9.92 -19.52 9.50
C VAL A 74 -8.91 -20.56 9.01
N GLY A 75 -9.38 -21.73 8.61
CA GLY A 75 -8.51 -22.80 8.09
C GLY A 75 -8.18 -22.55 6.62
N GLY A 76 -6.92 -22.70 6.26
CA GLY A 76 -6.43 -22.55 4.88
C GLY A 76 -5.26 -21.55 4.79
N GLY A 77 -4.52 -21.57 3.69
CA GLY A 77 -3.53 -20.53 3.39
C GLY A 77 -4.23 -19.27 2.85
N GLU A 78 -3.85 -18.10 3.34
CA GLU A 78 -4.29 -16.84 2.79
C GLU A 78 -3.34 -16.38 1.66
N GLY A 79 -3.88 -15.62 0.70
CA GLY A 79 -3.10 -14.88 -0.27
C GLY A 79 -2.55 -13.57 0.30
N ALA A 80 -1.80 -12.84 -0.50
CA ALA A 80 -1.38 -11.50 -0.17
C ALA A 80 -2.54 -10.51 -0.39
N PHE A 81 -2.78 -9.63 0.57
CA PHE A 81 -3.87 -8.66 0.48
C PHE A 81 -3.49 -7.48 -0.43
N GLY A 82 -4.34 -7.22 -1.43
CA GLY A 82 -4.16 -6.07 -2.32
C GLY A 82 -4.10 -4.75 -1.56
N LEU A 83 -4.96 -4.60 -0.54
CA LEU A 83 -4.97 -3.42 0.34
C LEU A 83 -3.65 -3.23 1.09
N CYS A 84 -3.07 -4.31 1.66
CA CYS A 84 -1.80 -4.24 2.39
C CYS A 84 -0.64 -3.83 1.48
N THR A 85 -0.66 -4.31 0.23
CA THR A 85 0.32 -3.91 -0.78
C THR A 85 0.21 -2.41 -1.09
N PHE A 86 -1.00 -1.85 -1.18
CA PHE A 86 -1.18 -0.40 -1.36
C PHE A 86 -0.78 0.40 -0.12
N TRP A 87 -1.00 -0.10 1.10
CA TRP A 87 -0.46 0.55 2.31
C TRP A 87 1.07 0.63 2.31
N LEU A 88 1.74 -0.39 1.77
CA LEU A 88 3.19 -0.34 1.60
C LEU A 88 3.60 0.76 0.61
N VAL A 89 2.88 0.93 -0.50
CA VAL A 89 3.10 2.04 -1.44
C VAL A 89 2.93 3.38 -0.74
N ASP A 90 1.84 3.56 0.03
CA ASP A 90 1.55 4.79 0.77
C ASP A 90 2.68 5.13 1.76
N ALA A 91 3.09 4.14 2.58
CA ALA A 91 4.13 4.30 3.57
C ALA A 91 5.49 4.64 2.95
N LEU A 92 5.85 3.98 1.85
CA LEU A 92 7.08 4.26 1.08
C LEU A 92 7.05 5.66 0.47
N ALA A 93 5.94 6.05 -0.18
CA ALA A 93 5.80 7.37 -0.80
C ALA A 93 5.92 8.50 0.24
N LEU A 94 5.21 8.38 1.38
CA LEU A 94 5.30 9.32 2.50
C LEU A 94 6.72 9.39 3.11
N SER A 95 7.46 8.28 3.08
CA SER A 95 8.84 8.19 3.58
C SER A 95 9.90 8.66 2.58
N GLY A 96 9.50 9.18 1.42
CA GLY A 96 10.41 9.63 0.36
C GLY A 96 11.10 8.51 -0.43
N ARG A 97 10.68 7.23 -0.24
CA ARG A 97 11.17 6.05 -0.98
C ARG A 97 10.37 5.86 -2.28
N VAL A 98 10.39 6.91 -3.12
CA VAL A 98 9.47 7.08 -4.25
C VAL A 98 9.65 6.02 -5.33
N GLU A 99 10.90 5.68 -5.65
CA GLU A 99 11.21 4.68 -6.68
C GLU A 99 10.73 3.28 -6.27
N GLU A 100 10.85 2.92 -4.99
CA GLU A 100 10.34 1.65 -4.46
C GLU A 100 8.81 1.63 -4.48
N ALA A 101 8.19 2.73 -4.03
CA ALA A 101 6.74 2.89 -4.08
C ALA A 101 6.20 2.74 -5.51
N GLN A 102 6.83 3.40 -6.47
CA GLN A 102 6.45 3.35 -7.88
C GLN A 102 6.56 1.93 -8.44
N ALA A 103 7.65 1.22 -8.16
CA ALA A 103 7.85 -0.15 -8.65
C ALA A 103 6.77 -1.11 -8.15
N ILE A 104 6.39 -1.02 -6.86
CA ILE A 104 5.32 -1.85 -6.28
C ILE A 104 3.96 -1.45 -6.86
N PHE A 105 3.69 -0.15 -6.99
CA PHE A 105 2.44 0.36 -7.54
C PHE A 105 2.24 -0.10 -8.99
N GLU A 106 3.25 0.03 -9.86
CA GLU A 106 3.22 -0.45 -11.24
C GLU A 106 3.04 -1.97 -11.31
N GLY A 107 3.70 -2.71 -10.40
CA GLY A 107 3.50 -4.14 -10.24
C GLY A 107 2.06 -4.52 -9.91
N MET A 108 1.38 -3.73 -9.07
CA MET A 108 -0.04 -3.90 -8.78
C MET A 108 -0.91 -3.55 -9.99
N LEU A 109 -0.63 -2.45 -10.70
CA LEU A 109 -1.38 -2.10 -11.91
C LEU A 109 -1.36 -3.21 -12.97
N ALA A 110 -0.23 -3.90 -13.11
CA ALA A 110 -0.08 -5.01 -14.04
C ALA A 110 -0.89 -6.27 -13.66
N ARG A 111 -1.39 -6.36 -12.42
CA ARG A 111 -2.21 -7.48 -11.92
C ARG A 111 -3.71 -7.25 -12.00
N ALA A 112 -4.17 -6.05 -12.37
CA ALA A 112 -5.58 -5.80 -12.59
C ALA A 112 -6.13 -6.71 -13.71
N ASN A 113 -7.42 -7.07 -13.61
CA ASN A 113 -8.07 -7.74 -14.73
C ASN A 113 -8.27 -6.78 -15.92
N ASP A 114 -8.85 -7.27 -17.02
CA ASP A 114 -9.13 -6.51 -18.24
C ASP A 114 -10.07 -5.31 -18.05
N LEU A 115 -10.81 -5.26 -16.93
CA LEU A 115 -11.67 -4.14 -16.55
C LEU A 115 -11.01 -3.20 -15.52
N GLY A 116 -9.77 -3.45 -15.11
CA GLY A 116 -9.08 -2.69 -14.07
C GLY A 116 -9.55 -3.00 -12.65
N LEU A 117 -10.14 -4.17 -12.41
CA LEU A 117 -10.67 -4.58 -11.12
C LEU A 117 -9.73 -5.54 -10.39
N TYR A 118 -9.81 -5.51 -9.06
CA TYR A 118 -9.01 -6.32 -8.13
C TYR A 118 -9.89 -7.12 -7.19
N ALA A 119 -9.36 -8.29 -6.78
CA ALA A 119 -9.88 -9.06 -5.67
C ALA A 119 -9.36 -8.55 -4.32
N GLU A 120 -9.79 -9.17 -3.25
CA GLU A 120 -9.32 -8.97 -1.88
C GLU A 120 -7.85 -9.38 -1.74
N GLU A 121 -7.54 -10.56 -2.25
CA GLU A 121 -6.23 -11.18 -2.18
C GLU A 121 -5.76 -11.65 -3.56
N ILE A 122 -4.45 -11.83 -3.65
CA ILE A 122 -3.78 -12.37 -4.83
C ILE A 122 -2.79 -13.43 -4.34
N ASP A 123 -2.82 -14.61 -4.93
CA ASP A 123 -1.76 -15.61 -4.70
C ASP A 123 -0.44 -15.11 -5.31
N PRO A 124 0.61 -14.86 -4.52
CA PRO A 124 1.86 -14.32 -5.03
C PRO A 124 2.59 -15.22 -6.03
N ARG A 125 2.30 -16.53 -6.05
CA ARG A 125 2.97 -17.51 -6.90
C ARG A 125 2.25 -17.72 -8.22
N SER A 126 0.92 -17.86 -8.17
CA SER A 126 0.11 -18.08 -9.38
C SER A 126 -0.43 -16.80 -10.00
N GLY A 127 -0.59 -15.73 -9.20
CA GLY A 127 -1.27 -14.51 -9.59
C GLY A 127 -2.80 -14.63 -9.61
N GLU A 128 -3.35 -15.75 -9.13
CA GLU A 128 -4.80 -15.94 -9.05
C GLU A 128 -5.44 -15.00 -8.03
N PHE A 129 -6.62 -14.49 -8.37
CA PHE A 129 -7.44 -13.71 -7.46
C PHE A 129 -8.13 -14.62 -6.44
N LEU A 130 -8.06 -14.24 -5.17
CA LEU A 130 -8.63 -14.94 -4.05
C LEU A 130 -9.55 -14.01 -3.24
N GLY A 131 -10.42 -14.61 -2.43
CA GLY A 131 -11.36 -13.86 -1.59
C GLY A 131 -12.46 -13.16 -2.39
N ASN A 132 -12.95 -12.05 -1.87
CA ASN A 132 -14.05 -11.28 -2.49
C ASN A 132 -13.60 -10.56 -3.76
N PHE A 133 -14.42 -10.64 -4.81
CA PHE A 133 -14.17 -9.96 -6.08
C PHE A 133 -15.45 -9.33 -6.66
N PRO A 134 -15.41 -8.05 -7.11
CA PRO A 134 -14.36 -7.08 -6.85
C PRO A 134 -14.37 -6.61 -5.40
N GLN A 135 -13.19 -6.26 -4.83
CA GLN A 135 -13.08 -5.83 -3.44
C GLN A 135 -12.93 -4.30 -3.33
N ALA A 136 -13.88 -3.66 -2.64
CA ALA A 136 -13.92 -2.21 -2.50
C ALA A 136 -12.69 -1.65 -1.75
N PHE A 137 -12.24 -2.31 -0.68
CA PHE A 137 -11.07 -1.85 0.10
C PHE A 137 -9.79 -1.84 -0.73
N THR A 138 -9.58 -2.82 -1.60
CA THR A 138 -8.44 -2.85 -2.51
C THR A 138 -8.46 -1.65 -3.45
N HIS A 139 -9.64 -1.28 -3.98
CA HIS A 139 -9.77 -0.11 -4.86
C HIS A 139 -9.61 1.23 -4.11
N VAL A 140 -10.03 1.31 -2.84
CA VAL A 140 -9.73 2.47 -1.99
C VAL A 140 -8.22 2.60 -1.78
N GLY A 141 -7.54 1.48 -1.49
CA GLY A 141 -6.07 1.44 -1.41
C GLY A 141 -5.39 1.93 -2.69
N LEU A 142 -5.83 1.44 -3.85
CA LEU A 142 -5.34 1.89 -5.16
C LEU A 142 -5.45 3.42 -5.34
N ILE A 143 -6.61 3.99 -5.00
CA ILE A 143 -6.85 5.44 -5.15
C ILE A 143 -5.94 6.24 -4.22
N ASN A 144 -5.80 5.80 -2.96
CA ASN A 144 -4.91 6.44 -2.00
C ASN A 144 -3.45 6.36 -2.44
N ALA A 145 -2.99 5.18 -2.86
CA ALA A 145 -1.63 4.96 -3.33
C ALA A 145 -1.30 5.82 -4.56
N ALA A 146 -2.23 5.93 -5.52
CA ALA A 146 -2.08 6.82 -6.66
C ALA A 146 -1.97 8.30 -6.24
N HIS A 147 -2.70 8.70 -5.19
CA HIS A 147 -2.66 10.07 -4.67
C HIS A 147 -1.31 10.35 -3.97
N TYR A 148 -0.91 9.55 -2.98
CA TYR A 148 0.35 9.76 -2.25
C TYR A 148 1.57 9.68 -3.16
N LEU A 149 1.60 8.71 -4.08
CA LEU A 149 2.68 8.58 -5.04
C LEU A 149 2.70 9.78 -6.01
N GLY A 150 1.53 10.24 -6.44
CA GLY A 150 1.41 11.42 -7.31
C GLY A 150 1.88 12.71 -6.66
N GLU A 151 1.71 12.86 -5.33
CA GLU A 151 2.25 14.00 -4.58
C GLU A 151 3.77 13.90 -4.35
N ALA A 152 4.29 12.68 -4.19
CA ALA A 152 5.71 12.43 -3.96
C ALA A 152 6.55 12.52 -5.24
N LEU A 153 5.97 12.23 -6.40
CA LEU A 153 6.65 12.34 -7.68
C LEU A 153 6.89 13.81 -8.06
N PRO A 154 8.06 14.15 -8.65
CA PRO A 154 8.29 15.49 -9.16
C PRO A 154 7.24 15.86 -10.20
N ALA A 155 6.73 17.10 -10.13
CA ALA A 155 5.70 17.59 -11.06
C ALA A 155 6.12 17.32 -12.51
N SER A 156 5.36 16.46 -13.20
CA SER A 156 5.61 16.19 -14.62
C SER A 156 5.40 17.47 -15.41
N THR A 157 6.44 17.93 -16.12
CA THR A 157 6.35 19.07 -17.04
C THR A 157 5.58 18.71 -18.33
N ALA A 158 5.16 17.46 -18.49
CA ALA A 158 4.36 17.03 -19.62
C ALA A 158 2.91 17.53 -19.47
N PRO A 159 2.33 18.20 -20.49
CA PRO A 159 0.94 18.64 -20.44
C PRO A 159 0.03 17.43 -20.30
N HIS A 160 -0.83 17.45 -19.27
CA HIS A 160 -1.82 16.39 -19.01
C HIS A 160 -2.63 16.09 -20.28
N PRO A 161 -2.78 14.84 -20.73
CA PRO A 161 -3.49 14.51 -21.97
C PRO A 161 -4.92 15.08 -22.06
N GLY A 162 -5.54 15.36 -20.91
CA GLY A 162 -6.86 15.98 -20.79
C GLY A 162 -6.89 17.51 -20.92
N ALA A 163 -5.76 18.22 -20.79
CA ALA A 163 -5.75 19.69 -20.84
C ALA A 163 -6.16 20.26 -22.21
N LYS A 164 -5.92 19.52 -23.28
CA LYS A 164 -6.31 19.94 -24.64
C LYS A 164 -7.83 19.88 -24.90
N ARG A 165 -8.62 19.12 -24.14
CA ARG A 165 -10.07 19.01 -24.34
C ARG A 165 -10.87 20.14 -23.72
N VAL A 166 -10.37 20.79 -22.67
CA VAL A 166 -11.05 21.90 -22.00
C VAL A 166 -10.87 23.20 -22.79
N ALA A 167 -9.70 23.45 -23.37
CA ALA A 167 -9.42 24.64 -24.17
C ALA A 167 -10.20 24.67 -25.51
N ALA A 168 -10.48 23.51 -26.10
CA ALA A 168 -11.24 23.42 -27.36
C ALA A 168 -12.77 23.67 -27.23
N ARG A 169 -13.30 23.68 -25.99
CA ARG A 169 -14.74 23.97 -25.76
C ARG A 169 -15.03 25.43 -25.40
N ALA A 170 -14.02 26.23 -25.10
CA ALA A 170 -14.17 27.64 -24.73
C ALA A 170 -14.18 28.59 -25.95
N GLY A 171 -13.95 28.11 -27.17
CA GLY A 171 -13.90 28.88 -28.41
C GLY A 171 -15.12 28.63 -29.30
N GLY A 172 -16.35 28.80 -28.78
CA GLY A 172 -17.56 28.86 -29.63
C GLY A 172 -17.61 30.24 -30.32
N PRO A 173 -18.00 30.34 -31.61
CA PRO A 173 -18.01 31.60 -32.33
C PRO A 173 -19.04 32.56 -31.71
N ALA A 174 -18.59 33.77 -31.40
CA ALA A 174 -19.48 34.89 -31.16
C ALA A 174 -20.22 35.16 -32.50
N GLY A 175 -21.53 34.97 -32.47
CA GLY A 175 -22.41 35.15 -33.60
C GLY A 175 -22.45 36.62 -34.04
N ALA A 176 -22.41 36.81 -35.35
CA ALA A 176 -22.87 37.99 -36.01
C ALA A 176 -24.40 37.93 -36.16
#